data_f1499f5173306ed40c6d0f3f89d02b2c
#
_entry.id   f1499f5173306ed40c6d0f3f89d02b2c
#
_cell.length_a   1.000
_cell.length_b   1.000
_cell.length_c   1.000
_cell.angle_alpha   90.00
_cell.angle_beta   90.00
_cell.angle_gamma   90.00
#
_symmetry.space_group_name_H-M   'P 1'
#
loop_
_entity.id
_entity.type
_entity.pdbx_description
1 polymer ?
#
loop_
_entity_poly.entity_id
_entity_poly.type
_entity_poly.pdbx_seq_one_letter_code
_entity_poly.pdbx_strand_id
1 'polypeptide(L)'
;QVLCGGENYDGSRPCRYEWVKLLSDQCRVYDVTFDFIETGTYFVKDGRTYRIPDKRTQSVQAFRSGLSYQGKEMKFHLTDEWGYDIPEEELYIPHYHPVTCRECGSRLTCNGCSDCGKCG
;
A
#
# COMPACT_ATOMS: atom_id res chain seq x y z
N GLN A 1 -4.56 1.98 -9.59
CA GLN A 1 -4.77 2.48 -8.22
C GLN A 1 -3.64 3.45 -7.85
N VAL A 2 -4.00 4.54 -7.19
CA VAL A 2 -3.07 5.52 -6.65
C VAL A 2 -3.24 5.56 -5.13
N LEU A 3 -2.14 5.37 -4.40
CA LEU A 3 -2.09 5.51 -2.95
C LEU A 3 -1.35 6.80 -2.60
N CYS A 4 -1.91 7.59 -1.70
CA CYS A 4 -1.32 8.84 -1.25
C CYS A 4 -1.30 8.89 0.28
N GLY A 5 -0.19 9.34 0.84
CA GLY A 5 -0.04 9.52 2.28
C GLY A 5 1.04 10.53 2.61
N GLY A 6 0.91 11.17 3.76
CA GLY A 6 1.92 12.08 4.29
C GLY A 6 3.03 11.35 5.03
N GLU A 7 4.18 12.00 5.18
CA GLU A 7 5.30 11.49 5.96
C GLU A 7 4.96 11.44 7.46
N ASN A 8 5.28 10.35 8.12
CA ASN A 8 4.88 10.09 9.50
C ASN A 8 6.08 10.04 10.44
N TYR A 9 6.69 11.19 10.69
CA TYR A 9 7.73 11.38 11.72
C TYR A 9 7.82 12.85 12.12
N ASP A 10 8.41 13.12 13.28
CA ASP A 10 8.60 14.49 13.75
C ASP A 10 9.64 15.23 12.89
N GLY A 11 9.32 16.44 12.48
CA GLY A 11 10.13 17.21 11.53
C GLY A 11 9.93 16.84 10.06
N SER A 12 8.93 16.02 9.76
CA SER A 12 8.60 15.67 8.37
C SER A 12 8.07 16.86 7.57
N ARG A 13 8.12 16.72 6.25
CA ARG A 13 7.52 17.71 5.35
C ARG A 13 6.00 17.71 5.49
N PRO A 14 5.34 18.88 5.38
CA PRO A 14 3.90 18.94 5.47
C PRO A 14 3.23 18.31 4.23
N CYS A 15 2.15 17.58 4.47
CA CYS A 15 1.21 17.15 3.44
C CYS A 15 0.13 18.23 3.28
N ARG A 16 -0.03 18.76 2.07
CA ARG A 16 -1.02 19.79 1.79
C ARG A 16 -2.30 19.21 1.23
N TYR A 17 -3.43 19.58 1.82
CA TYR A 17 -4.75 19.17 1.37
C TYR A 17 -4.97 19.44 -0.12
N GLU A 18 -4.56 20.61 -0.61
CA GLU A 18 -4.74 21.01 -2.00
C GLU A 18 -4.04 20.05 -2.98
N TRP A 19 -2.86 19.55 -2.61
CA TRP A 19 -2.13 18.58 -3.43
C TRP A 19 -2.85 17.24 -3.50
N VAL A 20 -3.35 16.77 -2.36
CA VAL A 20 -4.08 15.51 -2.27
C VAL A 20 -5.40 15.62 -3.04
N LYS A 21 -6.10 16.76 -2.88
CA LYS A 21 -7.34 17.03 -3.61
C LYS A 21 -7.11 17.06 -5.12
N LEU A 22 -6.04 17.68 -5.59
CA LEU A 22 -5.70 17.72 -7.01
C LEU A 22 -5.51 16.31 -7.58
N LEU A 23 -4.78 15.44 -6.88
CA LEU A 23 -4.61 14.03 -7.26
C LEU A 23 -5.94 13.28 -7.26
N SER A 24 -6.75 13.48 -6.23
CA SER A 24 -8.09 12.88 -6.13
C SER A 24 -8.96 13.29 -7.32
N ASP A 25 -8.99 14.57 -7.65
CA ASP A 25 -9.78 15.10 -8.77
C ASP A 25 -9.30 14.52 -10.12
N GLN A 26 -8.00 14.39 -10.32
CA GLN A 26 -7.43 13.75 -11.51
C GLN A 26 -7.82 12.28 -11.60
N CYS A 27 -7.75 11.55 -10.48
CA CYS A 27 -8.15 10.14 -10.45
C CYS A 27 -9.63 9.96 -10.77
N ARG A 28 -10.49 10.88 -10.33
CA ARG A 28 -11.93 10.88 -10.67
C ARG A 28 -12.17 11.10 -12.16
N VAL A 29 -11.43 12.00 -12.79
CA VAL A 29 -11.55 12.27 -14.23
C VAL A 29 -11.20 11.02 -15.05
N TYR A 30 -10.18 10.28 -14.64
CA TYR A 30 -9.72 9.07 -15.34
C TYR A 30 -10.32 7.77 -14.79
N ASP A 31 -11.25 7.86 -13.86
CA ASP A 31 -11.90 6.72 -13.20
C ASP A 31 -10.89 5.73 -12.58
N VAL A 32 -9.88 6.26 -11.93
CA VAL A 32 -8.81 5.51 -11.24
C VAL A 32 -9.07 5.53 -9.74
N THR A 33 -8.97 4.37 -9.10
CA THR A 33 -9.08 4.26 -7.64
C THR A 33 -7.98 5.07 -6.96
N PHE A 34 -8.38 5.93 -6.03
CA PHE A 34 -7.52 6.79 -5.24
C PHE A 34 -7.78 6.56 -3.75
N ASP A 35 -6.73 6.23 -3.02
CA ASP A 35 -6.79 6.03 -1.57
C ASP A 35 -5.88 7.02 -0.87
N PHE A 36 -6.48 7.91 -0.07
CA PHE A 36 -5.77 8.77 0.85
C PHE A 36 -5.69 8.06 2.21
N ILE A 37 -4.53 7.46 2.50
CA ILE A 37 -4.35 6.50 3.58
C ILE A 37 -3.97 7.14 4.91
N GLU A 38 -3.25 8.26 4.90
CA GLU A 38 -2.85 8.98 6.12
C GLU A 38 -2.47 10.43 5.82
N THR A 39 -2.76 11.33 6.75
CA THR A 39 -2.45 12.75 6.61
C THR A 39 -0.96 13.05 6.75
N GLY A 40 -0.21 12.15 7.38
CA GLY A 40 1.13 12.46 7.88
C GLY A 40 1.10 13.23 9.19
N THR A 41 2.29 13.43 9.77
CA THR A 41 2.43 14.15 11.05
C THR A 41 2.04 15.62 10.94
N TYR A 42 2.37 16.27 9.82
CA TYR A 42 2.00 17.66 9.55
C TYR A 42 1.09 17.73 8.35
N PHE A 43 -0.12 18.22 8.58
CA PHE A 43 -1.13 18.37 7.55
C PHE A 43 -1.57 19.83 7.44
N VAL A 44 -1.54 20.38 6.24
CA VAL A 44 -1.91 21.78 5.98
C VAL A 44 -3.23 21.84 5.22
N LYS A 45 -4.20 22.54 5.80
CA LYS A 45 -5.50 22.81 5.19
C LYS A 45 -5.98 24.20 5.55
N ASP A 46 -6.49 24.94 4.58
CA ASP A 46 -7.03 26.30 4.76
C ASP A 46 -6.06 27.24 5.50
N GLY A 47 -4.78 27.17 5.14
CA GLY A 47 -3.72 27.99 5.73
C GLY A 47 -3.32 27.61 7.17
N ARG A 48 -3.88 26.51 7.71
CA ARG A 48 -3.54 26.02 9.04
C ARG A 48 -2.71 24.75 8.95
N THR A 49 -1.69 24.65 9.80
CA THR A 49 -0.87 23.45 9.96
C THR A 49 -1.34 22.68 11.17
N TYR A 50 -1.73 21.44 10.95
CA TYR A 50 -2.14 20.51 12.00
C TYR A 50 -0.99 19.53 12.27
N ARG A 51 -0.59 19.40 13.52
CA ARG A 51 0.33 18.35 13.97
C ARG A 51 -0.47 17.17 14.47
N ILE A 52 -0.38 16.04 13.80
CA ILE A 52 -1.11 14.80 14.12
C ILE A 52 -0.09 13.69 14.30
N PRO A 53 0.46 13.50 15.51
CA PRO A 53 1.53 12.54 15.75
C PRO A 53 1.05 11.09 15.77
N ASP A 54 -0.23 10.86 16.05
CA ASP A 54 -0.81 9.52 16.14
C ASP A 54 -1.24 9.00 14.77
N LYS A 55 -0.66 7.88 14.37
CA LYS A 55 -0.90 7.26 13.07
C LYS A 55 -2.37 6.87 12.86
N ARG A 56 -3.04 6.38 13.88
CA ARG A 56 -4.47 6.04 13.79
C ARG A 56 -5.31 7.27 13.50
N THR A 57 -5.03 8.38 14.18
CA THR A 57 -5.72 9.66 13.96
C THR A 57 -5.46 10.17 12.54
N GLN A 58 -4.23 10.05 12.03
CA GLN A 58 -3.89 10.41 10.65
C GLN A 58 -4.75 9.64 9.65
N SER A 59 -4.90 8.33 9.83
CA SER A 59 -5.70 7.48 8.96
C SER A 59 -7.20 7.82 9.03
N VAL A 60 -7.72 8.06 10.24
CA VAL A 60 -9.12 8.46 10.44
C VAL A 60 -9.42 9.81 9.77
N GLN A 61 -8.53 10.79 9.91
CA GLN A 61 -8.71 12.10 9.27
C GLN A 61 -8.60 12.01 7.75
N ALA A 62 -7.69 11.19 7.22
CA ALA A 62 -7.60 10.93 5.80
C ALA A 62 -8.90 10.32 5.25
N PHE A 63 -9.45 9.33 5.92
CA PHE A 63 -10.74 8.74 5.56
C PHE A 63 -11.89 9.77 5.59
N ARG A 64 -11.96 10.57 6.65
CA ARG A 64 -13.01 11.60 6.82
C ARG A 64 -12.91 12.74 5.82
N SER A 65 -11.77 12.93 5.17
CA SER A 65 -11.61 13.98 4.16
C SER A 65 -12.53 13.80 2.94
N GLY A 66 -12.97 12.57 2.68
CA GLY A 66 -13.78 12.23 1.51
C GLY A 66 -13.01 12.28 0.19
N LEU A 67 -11.68 12.35 0.23
CA LEU A 67 -10.84 12.44 -0.97
C LEU A 67 -10.60 11.09 -1.64
N SER A 68 -10.76 9.98 -0.92
CA SER A 68 -10.65 8.65 -1.51
C SER A 68 -11.78 8.39 -2.51
N TYR A 69 -11.46 7.67 -3.57
CA TYR A 69 -12.38 7.40 -4.67
C TYR A 69 -12.22 5.97 -5.16
N GLN A 70 -13.33 5.25 -5.27
CA GLN A 70 -13.36 3.91 -5.86
C GLN A 70 -13.62 4.05 -7.36
N GLY A 71 -12.59 3.81 -8.14
CA GLY A 71 -12.68 3.82 -9.60
C GLY A 71 -13.12 2.49 -10.18
N LYS A 72 -13.03 2.39 -11.49
CA LYS A 72 -13.33 1.20 -12.27
C LYS A 72 -12.42 0.04 -11.85
N GLU A 73 -13.02 -1.10 -11.58
CA GLU A 73 -12.27 -2.34 -11.33
C GLU A 73 -11.54 -2.76 -12.61
N MET A 74 -10.23 -2.93 -12.51
CA MET A 74 -9.44 -3.42 -13.62
C MET A 74 -9.33 -4.93 -13.54
N LYS A 75 -9.80 -5.60 -14.61
CA LYS A 75 -9.56 -7.03 -14.79
C LYS A 75 -8.26 -7.19 -15.58
N PHE A 76 -7.29 -7.86 -14.98
CA PHE A 76 -6.05 -8.17 -15.66
C PHE A 76 -6.22 -9.46 -16.48
N HIS A 77 -5.87 -9.37 -17.75
CA HIS A 77 -5.65 -10.52 -18.61
C HIS A 77 -4.18 -10.90 -18.52
N LEU A 78 -3.88 -11.93 -17.76
CA LEU A 78 -2.54 -12.47 -17.67
C LEU A 78 -2.44 -13.73 -18.53
N THR A 79 -1.38 -13.79 -19.32
CA THR A 79 -1.07 -14.92 -20.16
C THR A 79 0.22 -15.60 -19.69
N ASP A 80 0.34 -16.91 -19.97
CA ASP A 80 1.56 -17.65 -19.72
C ASP A 80 2.64 -17.30 -20.77
N GLU A 81 3.80 -17.94 -20.67
CA GLU A 81 4.93 -17.74 -21.60
C GLU A 81 4.62 -18.12 -23.05
N TRP A 82 3.56 -18.91 -23.29
CA TRP A 82 3.09 -19.31 -24.61
C TRP A 82 1.92 -18.47 -25.14
N GLY A 83 1.46 -17.48 -24.39
CA GLY A 83 0.37 -16.59 -24.78
C GLY A 83 -1.03 -17.16 -24.50
N TYR A 84 -1.17 -18.25 -23.74
CA TYR A 84 -2.46 -18.77 -23.28
C TYR A 84 -2.91 -18.05 -22.01
N ASP A 85 -4.22 -17.80 -21.89
CA ASP A 85 -4.78 -17.20 -20.71
C ASP A 85 -4.54 -18.08 -19.48
N ILE A 86 -4.03 -17.48 -18.41
CA ILE A 86 -3.89 -18.15 -17.13
C ILE A 86 -5.28 -18.29 -16.51
N PRO A 87 -5.71 -19.51 -16.09
CA PRO A 87 -6.99 -19.70 -15.43
C PRO A 87 -7.16 -18.81 -14.21
N GLU A 88 -8.36 -18.28 -13.98
CA GLU A 88 -8.64 -17.36 -12.87
C GLU A 88 -8.28 -17.99 -11.52
N GLU A 89 -8.48 -19.30 -11.37
CA GLU A 89 -8.12 -20.07 -10.18
C GLU A 89 -6.62 -20.01 -9.87
N GLU A 90 -5.77 -19.89 -10.88
CA GLU A 90 -4.30 -19.85 -10.73
C GLU A 90 -3.77 -18.44 -10.50
N LEU A 91 -4.52 -17.40 -10.85
CA LEU A 91 -4.09 -16.00 -10.71
C LEU A 91 -3.85 -15.59 -9.25
N TYR A 92 -4.59 -16.20 -8.32
CA TYR A 92 -4.58 -15.83 -6.90
C TYR A 92 -3.93 -16.87 -6.01
N ILE A 93 -3.46 -17.98 -6.59
CA ILE A 93 -2.71 -18.98 -5.84
C ILE A 93 -1.24 -18.57 -5.88
N PRO A 94 -0.68 -18.09 -4.76
CA PRO A 94 0.75 -17.83 -4.74
C PRO A 94 1.48 -19.17 -4.92
N HIS A 95 2.27 -19.29 -5.98
CA HIS A 95 3.23 -20.38 -6.13
C HIS A 95 4.34 -20.21 -5.10
N TYR A 96 3.95 -20.48 -3.87
CA TYR A 96 4.84 -20.35 -2.73
C TYR A 96 5.54 -21.68 -2.46
N HIS A 97 6.79 -21.77 -2.89
CA HIS A 97 7.66 -22.85 -2.48
C HIS A 97 8.38 -22.42 -1.20
N PRO A 98 8.01 -22.96 -0.04
CA PRO A 98 8.70 -22.61 1.18
C PRO A 98 10.16 -23.02 1.06
N VAL A 99 11.06 -22.08 1.26
CA VAL A 99 12.49 -22.39 1.36
C VAL A 99 12.71 -23.08 2.69
N THR A 100 13.23 -24.28 2.64
CA THR A 100 13.52 -25.09 3.82
C THR A 100 15.00 -25.10 4.15
N CYS A 101 15.29 -25.22 5.43
CA CYS A 101 16.67 -25.38 5.90
C CYS A 101 17.26 -26.69 5.39
N ARG A 102 18.43 -26.63 4.80
CA ARG A 102 19.13 -27.82 4.27
C ARG A 102 19.63 -28.79 5.38
N GLU A 103 19.81 -28.27 6.60
CA GLU A 103 20.31 -29.02 7.72
C GLU A 103 19.24 -29.77 8.50
N CYS A 104 18.07 -29.12 8.75
CA CYS A 104 17.00 -29.72 9.57
C CYS A 104 15.66 -29.81 8.87
N GLY A 105 15.51 -29.31 7.65
CA GLY A 105 14.25 -29.36 6.91
C GLY A 105 13.17 -28.37 7.36
N SER A 106 13.44 -27.61 8.41
CA SER A 106 12.49 -26.61 8.92
C SER A 106 12.32 -25.43 7.96
N ARG A 107 11.15 -24.81 7.99
CA ARG A 107 10.85 -23.65 7.15
C ARG A 107 11.74 -22.47 7.53
N LEU A 108 12.40 -21.88 6.53
CA LEU A 108 13.20 -20.68 6.75
C LEU A 108 12.30 -19.44 6.90
N THR A 109 12.69 -18.56 7.80
CA THR A 109 12.14 -17.22 7.96
C THR A 109 13.09 -16.19 7.36
N CYS A 110 12.67 -14.92 7.29
CA CYS A 110 13.55 -13.85 6.83
C CYS A 110 14.83 -13.65 7.68
N ASN A 111 14.86 -14.21 8.88
CA ASN A 111 16.01 -14.18 9.79
C ASN A 111 16.82 -15.49 9.78
N GLY A 112 16.56 -16.39 8.82
CA GLY A 112 17.22 -17.68 8.75
C GLY A 112 16.47 -18.78 9.48
N CYS A 113 17.15 -19.87 9.79
CA CYS A 113 16.56 -21.00 10.51
C CYS A 113 16.68 -20.80 12.01
N SER A 114 15.53 -20.66 12.69
CA SER A 114 15.47 -20.54 14.16
C SER A 114 15.64 -21.86 14.88
N ASP A 115 15.43 -23.00 14.19
CA ASP A 115 15.37 -24.31 14.85
C ASP A 115 16.72 -24.94 15.07
N CYS A 116 17.63 -24.85 14.09
CA CYS A 116 18.96 -25.40 14.24
C CYS A 116 20.08 -24.36 14.35
N GLY A 117 19.81 -23.08 14.09
CA GLY A 117 20.81 -22.01 14.18
C GLY A 117 21.97 -22.09 13.19
N LYS A 118 21.97 -23.05 12.26
CA LYS A 118 23.08 -23.32 11.33
C LYS A 118 22.98 -22.60 10.00
N CYS A 119 21.78 -22.13 9.67
CA CYS A 119 21.51 -21.37 8.46
C CYS A 119 21.33 -19.90 8.83
N GLY A 120 22.31 -19.11 8.60
CA GLY A 120 22.28 -17.67 8.77
C GLY A 120 22.21 -16.95 7.44
#